data_beb9114213affd2a7e70c8e7aa8f6642
#
_entry.id   beb9114213affd2a7e70c8e7aa8f6642
#
_cell.length_a   1.000
_cell.length_b   1.000
_cell.length_c   1.000
_cell.angle_alpha   90.00
_cell.angle_beta   90.00
_cell.angle_gamma   90.00
#
_symmetry.space_group_name_H-M   'P 1'
#
loop_
_entity.id
_entity.type
_entity.pdbx_description
1 polymer ?
#
loop_
_entity_poly.entity_id
_entity_poly.type
_entity_poly.pdbx_seq_one_letter_code
_entity_poly.pdbx_strand_id
1 'polypeptide(L)'
;LMFENYIKLNFSNYLIIRLPGVFGSGLKKNIIFDLLNKKNLDKISSYDYFQWYDLNYLVKDIIRYEKKYGINKIIELYSRPIQNSEIINFFPNLEIRYYGEKKIKYNFKPKIGYYKSKKIILNRIKKFIKNYEK
;
A
#
# COMPACT_ATOMS: atom_id res chain seq x y z
N LEU A 1 9.30 14.36 -5.27
CA LEU A 1 9.03 15.64 -5.95
C LEU A 1 10.10 15.99 -6.99
N MET A 2 11.40 15.89 -6.69
CA MET A 2 12.48 16.17 -7.65
C MET A 2 12.40 15.28 -8.90
N PHE A 3 12.18 13.99 -8.72
CA PHE A 3 12.05 13.03 -9.82
C PHE A 3 10.78 13.29 -10.68
N GLU A 4 9.65 13.63 -10.05
CA GLU A 4 8.43 14.01 -10.77
C GLU A 4 8.62 15.29 -11.60
N ASN A 5 9.32 16.28 -11.07
CA ASN A 5 9.67 17.49 -11.82
C ASN A 5 10.57 17.20 -13.01
N TYR A 6 11.56 16.34 -12.83
CA TYR A 6 12.41 15.88 -13.94
C TYR A 6 11.59 15.23 -15.06
N ILE A 7 10.65 14.33 -14.72
CA ILE A 7 9.76 13.70 -15.70
C ILE A 7 8.95 14.75 -16.46
N LYS A 8 8.33 15.69 -15.77
CA LYS A 8 7.50 16.75 -16.37
C LYS A 8 8.26 17.67 -17.30
N LEU A 9 9.55 17.92 -17.01
CA LEU A 9 10.38 18.80 -17.81
C LEU A 9 10.98 18.12 -19.03
N ASN A 10 11.20 16.80 -18.97
CA ASN A 10 11.95 16.08 -20.00
C ASN A 10 11.08 15.18 -20.89
N PHE A 11 9.82 14.94 -20.53
CA PHE A 11 8.92 14.08 -21.30
C PHE A 11 7.64 14.84 -21.67
N SER A 12 7.32 14.87 -22.96
CA SER A 12 6.10 15.49 -23.47
C SER A 12 4.84 14.71 -23.08
N ASN A 13 4.97 13.38 -22.92
CA ASN A 13 3.88 12.48 -22.54
C ASN A 13 4.29 11.69 -21.30
N TYR A 14 3.51 11.80 -20.23
CA TYR A 14 3.74 11.05 -18.99
C TYR A 14 2.43 10.73 -18.26
N LEU A 15 2.48 9.70 -17.44
CA LEU A 15 1.49 9.42 -16.41
C LEU A 15 2.23 9.04 -15.13
N ILE A 16 2.14 9.87 -14.11
CA ILE A 16 2.74 9.62 -12.81
C ILE A 16 1.70 9.00 -11.89
N ILE A 17 1.98 7.80 -11.40
CA ILE A 17 1.12 7.12 -10.43
C ILE A 17 1.83 7.11 -9.08
N ARG A 18 1.23 7.76 -8.08
CA ARG A 18 1.68 7.73 -6.69
C ARG A 18 0.98 6.59 -5.97
N LEU A 19 1.79 5.70 -5.40
CA LEU A 19 1.31 4.56 -4.63
C LEU A 19 1.60 4.77 -3.14
N PRO A 20 0.75 4.22 -2.24
CA PRO A 20 1.02 4.18 -0.81
C PRO A 20 1.97 3.01 -0.47
N GLY A 21 1.89 2.43 0.71
CA GLY A 21 2.51 1.13 0.99
C GLY A 21 2.06 0.08 -0.01
N VAL A 22 3.00 -0.69 -0.55
CA VAL A 22 2.71 -1.69 -1.58
C VAL A 22 2.91 -3.11 -1.07
N PHE A 23 2.12 -4.06 -1.60
CA PHE A 23 2.33 -5.49 -1.42
C PHE A 23 2.13 -6.24 -2.74
N GLY A 24 2.77 -7.39 -2.86
CA GLY A 24 2.75 -8.19 -4.08
C GLY A 24 4.00 -9.06 -4.22
N SER A 25 4.15 -9.74 -5.35
CA SER A 25 5.33 -10.56 -5.64
C SER A 25 6.61 -9.73 -5.55
N GLY A 26 7.66 -10.31 -4.97
CA GLY A 26 8.95 -9.64 -4.79
C GLY A 26 9.02 -8.66 -3.62
N LEU A 27 8.03 -8.66 -2.73
CA LEU A 27 8.04 -7.84 -1.51
C LEU A 27 9.27 -8.16 -0.64
N LYS A 28 10.05 -7.13 -0.26
CA LYS A 28 11.29 -7.30 0.53
C LYS A 28 11.32 -6.56 1.84
N LYS A 29 10.37 -5.66 2.08
CA LYS A 29 10.28 -4.87 3.31
C LYS A 29 8.89 -4.31 3.49
N ASN A 30 8.50 -4.01 4.64
CA ASN A 30 7.35 -3.39 5.28
C ASN A 30 6.69 -4.34 6.29
N ILE A 31 5.69 -3.86 7.00
CA ILE A 31 5.02 -4.64 8.05
C ILE A 31 4.45 -5.98 7.53
N ILE A 32 3.91 -6.05 6.31
CA ILE A 32 3.38 -7.32 5.77
C ILE A 32 4.52 -8.31 5.55
N PHE A 33 5.67 -7.84 5.02
CA PHE A 33 6.87 -8.66 4.89
C PHE A 33 7.39 -9.14 6.25
N ASP A 34 7.45 -8.24 7.22
CA ASP A 34 7.94 -8.56 8.57
C ASP A 34 7.05 -9.60 9.27
N LEU A 35 5.72 -9.49 9.14
CA LEU A 35 4.78 -10.47 9.66
C LEU A 35 4.93 -11.85 8.98
N LEU A 36 5.05 -11.88 7.65
CA LEU A 36 5.24 -13.11 6.88
C LEU A 36 6.54 -13.84 7.24
N ASN A 37 7.61 -13.09 7.48
CA ASN A 37 8.95 -13.64 7.76
C ASN A 37 9.30 -13.66 9.25
N LYS A 38 8.38 -13.31 10.14
CA LYS A 38 8.57 -13.22 11.60
C LYS A 38 9.76 -12.34 12.00
N LYS A 39 9.94 -11.22 11.29
CA LYS A 39 11.04 -10.28 11.52
C LYS A 39 10.52 -8.98 12.17
N ASN A 40 11.36 -8.33 12.98
CA ASN A 40 11.07 -7.02 13.57
C ASN A 40 9.70 -6.92 14.27
N LEU A 41 9.17 -8.01 14.81
CA LEU A 41 7.84 -8.07 15.42
C LEU A 41 7.73 -7.12 16.62
N ASP A 42 8.83 -6.90 17.30
CA ASP A 42 8.98 -5.95 18.43
C ASP A 42 8.82 -4.47 18.03
N LYS A 43 8.94 -4.16 16.73
CA LYS A 43 8.82 -2.81 16.17
C LYS A 43 7.44 -2.54 15.54
N ILE A 44 6.56 -3.53 15.49
CA ILE A 44 5.24 -3.41 14.87
C ILE A 44 4.23 -2.94 15.90
N SER A 45 3.66 -1.75 15.68
CA SER A 45 2.54 -1.24 16.45
C SER A 45 1.21 -1.71 15.86
N SER A 46 0.37 -2.35 16.68
CA SER A 46 -0.99 -2.71 16.29
C SER A 46 -1.89 -1.48 16.08
N TYR A 47 -1.52 -0.33 16.65
CA TYR A 47 -2.31 0.91 16.62
C TYR A 47 -2.02 1.81 15.44
N ASP A 48 -0.95 1.55 14.67
CA ASP A 48 -0.58 2.33 13.51
C ASP A 48 -1.54 2.11 12.34
N TYR A 49 -1.68 3.12 11.48
CA TYR A 49 -2.51 3.10 10.30
C TYR A 49 -1.68 3.37 9.06
N PHE A 50 -1.85 2.53 8.04
CA PHE A 50 -1.21 2.68 6.74
C PHE A 50 -2.23 2.55 5.61
N GLN A 51 -1.86 3.08 4.46
CA GLN A 51 -2.61 2.90 3.21
C GLN A 51 -1.86 1.91 2.33
N TRP A 52 -2.59 1.11 1.54
CA TRP A 52 -2.03 -0.03 0.83
C TRP A 52 -2.46 -0.10 -0.62
N TYR A 53 -1.58 -0.66 -1.46
CA TYR A 53 -1.85 -0.93 -2.86
C TYR A 53 -1.31 -2.32 -3.25
N ASP A 54 -2.12 -3.09 -3.98
CA ASP A 54 -1.76 -4.41 -4.51
C ASP A 54 -1.10 -4.27 -5.88
N LEU A 55 0.21 -4.57 -5.97
CA LEU A 55 0.99 -4.46 -7.20
C LEU A 55 0.49 -5.36 -8.34
N ASN A 56 -0.25 -6.44 -8.05
CA ASN A 56 -0.84 -7.30 -9.08
C ASN A 56 -1.85 -6.55 -9.99
N TYR A 57 -2.34 -5.40 -9.55
CA TYR A 57 -3.27 -4.58 -10.32
C TYR A 57 -2.62 -3.43 -11.08
N LEU A 58 -1.30 -3.22 -10.92
CA LEU A 58 -0.63 -2.01 -11.41
C LEU A 58 -0.81 -1.80 -12.93
N VAL A 59 -0.49 -2.80 -13.73
CA VAL A 59 -0.60 -2.69 -15.20
C VAL A 59 -2.04 -2.41 -15.64
N LYS A 60 -3.00 -3.14 -15.05
CA LYS A 60 -4.43 -2.94 -15.35
C LYS A 60 -4.91 -1.54 -14.96
N ASP A 61 -4.46 -1.04 -13.83
CA ASP A 61 -4.83 0.28 -13.36
C ASP A 61 -4.15 1.39 -14.17
N ILE A 62 -2.89 1.22 -14.60
CA ILE A 62 -2.23 2.16 -15.54
C ILE A 62 -3.11 2.35 -16.78
N ILE A 63 -3.45 1.27 -17.47
CA ILE A 63 -4.27 1.30 -18.69
C ILE A 63 -5.63 1.95 -18.42
N ARG A 64 -6.28 1.57 -17.32
CA ARG A 64 -7.59 2.10 -16.93
C ARG A 64 -7.57 3.60 -16.67
N TYR A 65 -6.58 4.07 -15.92
CA TYR A 65 -6.49 5.48 -15.52
C TYR A 65 -5.97 6.36 -16.64
N GLU A 66 -5.07 5.86 -17.50
CA GLU A 66 -4.69 6.54 -18.74
C GLU A 66 -5.91 6.75 -19.65
N LYS A 67 -6.72 5.71 -19.88
CA LYS A 67 -7.94 5.82 -20.66
C LYS A 67 -8.95 6.80 -20.07
N LYS A 68 -9.06 6.85 -18.75
CA LYS A 68 -10.05 7.68 -18.04
C LYS A 68 -9.64 9.15 -17.94
N TYR A 69 -8.38 9.43 -17.68
CA TYR A 69 -7.88 10.76 -17.34
C TYR A 69 -6.88 11.33 -18.33
N GLY A 70 -6.41 10.52 -19.29
CA GLY A 70 -5.42 10.90 -20.27
C GLY A 70 -3.99 10.95 -19.73
N ILE A 71 -3.09 11.45 -20.56
CA ILE A 71 -1.67 11.68 -20.25
C ILE A 71 -1.44 13.03 -19.56
N ASN A 72 -0.20 13.29 -19.14
CA ASN A 72 0.26 14.49 -18.44
C ASN A 72 -0.50 14.72 -17.12
N LYS A 73 -0.72 13.63 -16.40
CA LYS A 73 -1.45 13.58 -15.13
C LYS A 73 -0.64 12.94 -14.02
N ILE A 74 -1.03 13.30 -12.79
CA ILE A 74 -0.60 12.61 -11.58
C ILE A 74 -1.84 11.97 -10.97
N ILE A 75 -1.81 10.66 -10.80
CA ILE A 75 -2.88 9.86 -10.22
C ILE A 75 -2.42 9.27 -8.89
N GLU A 76 -3.23 9.39 -7.87
CA GLU A 76 -2.93 8.93 -6.50
C GLU A 76 -3.83 7.73 -6.17
N LEU A 77 -3.26 6.52 -6.11
CA LEU A 77 -4.00 5.29 -5.86
C LEU A 77 -3.93 4.88 -4.38
N TYR A 78 -4.35 5.78 -3.50
CA TYR A 78 -4.35 5.55 -2.05
C TYR A 78 -5.65 4.88 -1.60
N SER A 79 -5.53 3.78 -0.85
CA SER A 79 -6.67 3.17 -0.16
C SER A 79 -7.11 4.02 1.04
N ARG A 80 -8.24 3.70 1.64
CA ARG A 80 -8.52 4.16 3.00
C ARG A 80 -7.50 3.58 3.98
N PRO A 81 -7.15 4.32 5.05
CA PRO A 81 -6.24 3.80 6.08
C PRO A 81 -6.75 2.50 6.70
N ILE A 82 -5.84 1.56 6.87
CA ILE A 82 -6.06 0.27 7.52
C ILE A 82 -5.21 0.23 8.77
N GLN A 83 -5.79 -0.13 9.90
CA GLN A 83 -5.05 -0.30 11.14
C GLN A 83 -4.24 -1.60 11.10
N ASN A 84 -3.02 -1.57 11.61
CA ASN A 84 -2.15 -2.74 11.62
C ASN A 84 -2.78 -3.95 12.32
N SER A 85 -3.57 -3.73 13.39
CA SER A 85 -4.30 -4.80 14.07
C SER A 85 -5.18 -5.63 13.14
N GLU A 86 -5.76 -5.02 12.09
CA GLU A 86 -6.60 -5.73 11.13
C GLU A 86 -5.80 -6.66 10.22
N ILE A 87 -4.53 -6.31 9.94
CA ILE A 87 -3.60 -7.16 9.18
C ILE A 87 -3.01 -8.24 10.10
N ILE A 88 -2.63 -7.86 11.33
CA ILE A 88 -2.09 -8.78 12.35
C ILE A 88 -3.08 -9.92 12.64
N ASN A 89 -4.39 -9.66 12.62
CA ASN A 89 -5.42 -10.68 12.81
C ASN A 89 -5.40 -11.80 11.74
N PHE A 90 -4.70 -11.62 10.63
CA PHE A 90 -4.47 -12.71 9.67
C PHE A 90 -3.35 -13.68 10.10
N PHE A 91 -2.65 -13.38 11.20
CA PHE A 91 -1.55 -14.16 11.76
C PHE A 91 -1.83 -14.57 13.21
N PRO A 92 -2.79 -15.46 13.46
CA PRO A 92 -3.27 -15.75 14.83
C PRO A 92 -2.20 -16.35 15.76
N ASN A 93 -1.14 -16.91 15.18
CA ASN A 93 -0.05 -17.56 15.94
C ASN A 93 1.14 -16.63 16.19
N LEU A 94 1.05 -15.33 15.83
CA LEU A 94 2.10 -14.37 16.10
C LEU A 94 1.77 -13.56 17.36
N GLU A 95 2.70 -13.58 18.32
CA GLU A 95 2.67 -12.64 19.45
C GLU A 95 3.31 -11.32 19.02
N ILE A 96 2.49 -10.28 18.92
CA ILE A 96 2.95 -8.91 18.65
C ILE A 96 2.88 -8.14 19.96
N ARG A 97 4.03 -7.84 20.53
CA ARG A 97 4.16 -7.00 21.72
C ARG A 97 4.52 -5.59 21.30
N TYR A 98 3.59 -4.67 21.47
CA TYR A 98 3.84 -3.27 21.20
C TYR A 98 4.32 -2.54 22.44
N TYR A 99 5.43 -1.82 22.29
CA TYR A 99 6.03 -0.97 23.31
C TYR A 99 6.27 0.45 22.74
N GLY A 100 5.22 1.21 22.46
CA GLY A 100 5.41 2.56 21.97
C GLY A 100 4.24 3.48 22.27
N GLU A 101 4.55 4.72 22.62
CA GLU A 101 3.56 5.74 23.00
C GLU A 101 2.98 6.50 21.80
N LYS A 102 3.64 6.51 20.65
CA LYS A 102 3.22 7.27 19.47
C LYS A 102 2.49 6.39 18.46
N LYS A 103 1.28 6.83 18.11
CA LYS A 103 0.48 6.25 17.05
C LYS A 103 0.80 6.95 15.72
N ILE A 104 1.28 6.18 14.75
CA ILE A 104 1.48 6.66 13.39
C ILE A 104 0.18 6.50 12.60
N LYS A 105 -0.27 7.56 11.94
CA LYS A 105 -1.45 7.53 11.11
C LYS A 105 -1.18 8.17 9.75
N TYR A 106 -0.93 7.34 8.75
CA TYR A 106 -0.92 7.78 7.36
C TYR A 106 -2.34 7.84 6.82
N ASN A 107 -2.73 9.00 6.37
CA ASN A 107 -4.05 9.24 5.77
C ASN A 107 -3.92 10.32 4.68
N PHE A 108 -3.25 9.97 3.60
CA PHE A 108 -3.19 10.80 2.40
C PHE A 108 -4.55 10.77 1.71
N LYS A 109 -5.11 11.95 1.46
CA LYS A 109 -6.40 12.11 0.78
C LYS A 109 -6.14 12.31 -0.72
N PRO A 110 -6.42 11.32 -1.58
CA PRO A 110 -6.22 11.46 -3.01
C PRO A 110 -7.24 12.40 -3.63
N LYS A 111 -6.82 13.22 -4.60
CA LYS A 111 -7.68 14.18 -5.30
C LYS A 111 -8.87 13.54 -6.00
N ILE A 112 -8.68 12.33 -6.54
CA ILE A 112 -9.71 11.58 -7.28
C ILE A 112 -10.57 10.67 -6.40
N GLY A 113 -10.46 10.79 -5.06
CA GLY A 113 -11.08 9.88 -4.10
C GLY A 113 -10.27 8.62 -3.85
N TYR A 114 -10.58 7.91 -2.76
CA TYR A 114 -9.85 6.69 -2.40
C TYR A 114 -9.98 5.60 -3.47
N TYR A 115 -8.85 4.92 -3.75
CA TYR A 115 -8.72 3.92 -4.81
C TYR A 115 -9.73 2.78 -4.67
N LYS A 116 -9.84 2.18 -3.49
CA LYS A 116 -10.76 1.08 -3.17
C LYS A 116 -11.23 1.16 -1.73
N SER A 117 -12.34 0.47 -1.44
CA SER A 117 -12.79 0.33 -0.06
C SER A 117 -11.79 -0.48 0.76
N LYS A 118 -11.76 -0.21 2.06
CA LYS A 118 -10.95 -0.92 3.04
C LYS A 118 -11.14 -2.44 2.96
N LYS A 119 -12.39 -2.90 2.86
CA LYS A 119 -12.76 -4.32 2.75
C LYS A 119 -12.08 -5.00 1.55
N ILE A 120 -12.08 -4.34 0.38
CA ILE A 120 -11.44 -4.88 -0.83
C ILE A 120 -9.93 -5.04 -0.62
N ILE A 121 -9.28 -4.03 -0.03
CA ILE A 121 -7.82 -4.09 0.19
C ILE A 121 -7.47 -5.16 1.22
N LEU A 122 -8.21 -5.26 2.34
CA LEU A 122 -8.00 -6.31 3.33
C LEU A 122 -8.15 -7.72 2.73
N ASN A 123 -9.15 -7.94 1.88
CA ASN A 123 -9.32 -9.23 1.20
C ASN A 123 -8.14 -9.55 0.27
N ARG A 124 -7.58 -8.54 -0.43
CA ARG A 124 -6.38 -8.71 -1.27
C ARG A 124 -5.14 -9.04 -0.42
N ILE A 125 -4.94 -8.34 0.70
CA ILE A 125 -3.84 -8.62 1.64
C ILE A 125 -3.98 -10.06 2.17
N LYS A 126 -5.16 -10.46 2.62
CA LYS A 126 -5.43 -11.83 3.11
C LYS A 126 -5.10 -12.89 2.05
N LYS A 127 -5.53 -12.66 0.79
CA LYS A 127 -5.23 -13.56 -0.33
C LYS A 127 -3.72 -13.61 -0.61
N PHE A 128 -3.04 -12.48 -0.58
CA PHE A 128 -1.58 -12.42 -0.75
C PHE A 128 -0.85 -13.21 0.32
N ILE A 129 -1.19 -13.01 1.60
CA ILE A 129 -0.62 -13.75 2.73
C ILE A 129 -0.81 -15.27 2.53
N LYS A 130 -2.05 -15.70 2.23
CA LYS A 130 -2.36 -17.14 2.01
C LYS A 130 -1.55 -17.77 0.87
N ASN A 131 -1.23 -17.00 -0.17
CA ASN A 131 -0.48 -17.50 -1.32
C ASN A 131 1.04 -17.38 -1.16
N TYR A 132 1.50 -16.57 -0.21
CA TYR A 132 2.92 -16.38 0.07
C TYR A 132 3.54 -17.59 0.76
N GLU A 133 2.79 -18.29 1.60
CA GLU A 133 3.22 -19.47 2.36
C GLU A 133 3.34 -20.77 1.51
N LYS A 134 3.09 -20.66 0.22
CA LYS A 134 3.21 -21.75 -0.73
C LYS A 134 4.45 -21.56 -1.62
#